data_e44c200a8ad7139ad6a898ab745b3a30
#
_entry.id   e44c200a8ad7139ad6a898ab745b3a30
#
_cell.length_a   1.000
_cell.length_b   1.000
_cell.length_c   1.000
_cell.angle_alpha   90.00
_cell.angle_beta   90.00
_cell.angle_gamma   90.00
#
_symmetry.space_group_name_H-M   'P 1'
#
loop_
_entity.id
_entity.type
_entity.pdbx_description
1 polymer ?
#
loop_
_entity_poly.entity_id
_entity_poly.type
_entity_poly.pdbx_seq_one_letter_code
_entity_poly.pdbx_strand_id
1 'polypeptide(L)'
;MGKSEVYLTSFDVSPVEYFDLMLDTVVQQEIHTSKDGLNMSVWRASDGPLLGVPNGTSRVVFSEPDLKVPKFLKKWVQKAQSYNEYSDFYPPKLGDDGDGDEGEDGGKGANRARTTSKRECVVVPHVGANRMTMTFTEYYTEHEESTARNPKCLVRSEVFVEVRAPLIGSKMEQWILNTSREKVEERDAFVRRMLEKSKEKRGKSKGLEKRGKNEKWRRKFYSSQWFE
;
A
#
# COMPACT_ATOMS: atom_id res chain seq x y z
N MET A 1 10.76 23.87 6.41
CA MET A 1 9.54 23.86 5.57
C MET A 1 9.57 22.58 4.79
N GLY A 2 8.66 21.65 5.07
CA GLY A 2 8.68 20.30 4.47
C GLY A 2 8.29 20.31 2.99
N LYS A 3 8.53 19.19 2.31
CA LYS A 3 8.16 18.97 0.90
C LYS A 3 7.18 17.81 0.80
N SER A 4 6.33 17.85 -0.22
CA SER A 4 5.39 16.75 -0.53
C SER A 4 5.39 16.41 -2.01
N GLU A 5 5.10 15.16 -2.31
CA GLU A 5 4.83 14.67 -3.67
C GLU A 5 3.61 13.77 -3.68
N VAL A 6 2.96 13.67 -4.84
CA VAL A 6 1.80 12.83 -5.08
C VAL A 6 2.09 11.91 -6.27
N TYR A 7 1.86 10.63 -6.08
CA TYR A 7 1.99 9.59 -7.12
C TYR A 7 0.62 8.99 -7.41
N LEU A 8 0.36 8.73 -8.69
CA LEU A 8 -0.88 8.10 -9.16
C LEU A 8 -0.54 6.85 -9.94
N THR A 9 -1.15 5.74 -9.56
CA THR A 9 -0.99 4.44 -10.24
C THR A 9 -2.33 3.74 -10.34
N SER A 10 -2.58 3.04 -11.44
CA SER A 10 -3.78 2.21 -11.61
C SER A 10 -3.43 0.74 -11.69
N PHE A 11 -4.34 -0.10 -11.17
CA PHE A 11 -4.24 -1.57 -11.18
C PHE A 11 -5.54 -2.19 -11.67
N ASP A 12 -5.43 -3.31 -12.42
CA ASP A 12 -6.58 -4.04 -12.96
C ASP A 12 -7.20 -4.98 -11.91
N VAL A 13 -7.58 -4.42 -10.79
CA VAL A 13 -8.30 -5.08 -9.68
C VAL A 13 -9.24 -4.06 -9.04
N SER A 14 -10.23 -4.52 -8.27
CA SER A 14 -11.07 -3.60 -7.51
C SER A 14 -10.30 -2.93 -6.35
N PRO A 15 -10.74 -1.75 -5.86
CA PRO A 15 -10.15 -1.13 -4.68
C PRO A 15 -10.13 -2.04 -3.45
N VAL A 16 -11.17 -2.86 -3.27
CA VAL A 16 -11.27 -3.81 -2.16
C VAL A 16 -10.20 -4.91 -2.29
N GLU A 17 -10.08 -5.51 -3.49
CA GLU A 17 -9.05 -6.53 -3.73
C GLU A 17 -7.63 -5.97 -3.56
N TYR A 18 -7.40 -4.73 -3.98
CA TYR A 18 -6.10 -4.08 -3.78
C TYR A 18 -5.84 -3.79 -2.29
N PHE A 19 -6.84 -3.32 -1.56
CA PHE A 19 -6.75 -3.09 -0.12
C PHE A 19 -6.45 -4.38 0.64
N ASP A 20 -7.15 -5.49 0.33
CA ASP A 20 -6.91 -6.80 0.92
C ASP A 20 -5.48 -7.30 0.62
N LEU A 21 -4.98 -7.06 -0.60
CA LEU A 21 -3.59 -7.37 -0.98
C LEU A 21 -2.59 -6.58 -0.11
N MET A 22 -2.87 -5.32 0.20
CA MET A 22 -2.01 -4.48 1.04
C MET A 22 -2.08 -4.87 2.52
N LEU A 23 -3.19 -5.49 2.96
CA LEU A 23 -3.33 -6.05 4.30
C LEU A 23 -2.65 -7.42 4.46
N ASP A 24 -2.49 -8.19 3.40
CA ASP A 24 -1.88 -9.52 3.47
C ASP A 24 -0.39 -9.41 3.82
N THR A 25 -0.03 -9.83 5.04
CA THR A 25 1.34 -9.75 5.57
C THR A 25 2.31 -10.61 4.78
N VAL A 26 1.88 -11.75 4.24
CA VAL A 26 2.72 -12.65 3.43
C VAL A 26 3.06 -11.99 2.11
N VAL A 27 2.05 -11.39 1.47
CA VAL A 27 2.23 -10.63 0.23
C VAL A 27 3.13 -9.42 0.48
N GLN A 28 2.93 -8.68 1.57
CA GLN A 28 3.77 -7.55 1.91
C GLN A 28 5.21 -7.96 2.18
N GLN A 29 5.43 -9.08 2.87
CA GLN A 29 6.76 -9.61 3.07
C GLN A 29 7.43 -9.95 1.72
N GLU A 30 6.71 -10.58 0.80
CA GLU A 30 7.23 -10.90 -0.54
C GLU A 30 7.58 -9.62 -1.33
N ILE A 31 6.71 -8.60 -1.31
CA ILE A 31 6.96 -7.30 -1.96
C ILE A 31 8.25 -6.65 -1.39
N HIS A 32 8.45 -6.69 -0.09
CA HIS A 32 9.54 -5.96 0.55
C HIS A 32 10.87 -6.72 0.52
N THR A 33 10.88 -8.05 0.60
CA THR A 33 12.12 -8.84 0.75
C THR A 33 12.59 -9.52 -0.54
N SER A 34 11.74 -9.65 -1.56
CA SER A 34 12.18 -10.28 -2.81
C SER A 34 13.16 -9.41 -3.58
N LYS A 35 14.07 -10.04 -4.31
CA LYS A 35 15.04 -9.34 -5.17
C LYS A 35 14.39 -8.54 -6.30
N ASP A 36 13.23 -9.00 -6.76
CA ASP A 36 12.44 -8.35 -7.82
C ASP A 36 11.46 -7.32 -7.24
N GLY A 37 11.37 -7.22 -5.92
CA GLY A 37 10.58 -6.25 -5.16
C GLY A 37 11.45 -5.12 -4.62
N LEU A 38 11.19 -4.70 -3.37
CA LEU A 38 11.92 -3.61 -2.72
C LEU A 38 13.31 -4.01 -2.21
N ASN A 39 13.62 -5.31 -2.21
CA ASN A 39 14.93 -5.88 -1.83
C ASN A 39 15.44 -5.38 -0.47
N MET A 40 14.57 -5.32 0.53
CA MET A 40 14.95 -4.94 1.89
C MET A 40 15.69 -6.09 2.58
N SER A 41 16.74 -5.76 3.34
CA SER A 41 17.51 -6.76 4.09
C SER A 41 16.71 -7.36 5.24
N VAL A 42 15.86 -6.55 5.89
CA VAL A 42 14.94 -6.97 6.95
C VAL A 42 13.60 -6.29 6.76
N TRP A 43 12.53 -7.07 6.93
CA TRP A 43 11.16 -6.59 7.03
C TRP A 43 10.39 -7.47 8.02
N ARG A 44 9.81 -6.88 9.05
CA ARG A 44 9.03 -7.57 10.08
C ARG A 44 7.81 -6.74 10.39
N ALA A 45 6.64 -7.35 10.40
CA ALA A 45 5.38 -6.70 10.71
C ALA A 45 4.68 -7.35 11.91
N SER A 46 3.92 -6.53 12.63
CA SER A 46 3.01 -6.96 13.68
C SER A 46 1.71 -6.19 13.51
N ASP A 47 0.61 -6.90 13.41
CA ASP A 47 -0.71 -6.35 13.21
C ASP A 47 -1.54 -6.38 14.50
N GLY A 48 -2.40 -5.38 14.65
CA GLY A 48 -3.38 -5.28 15.73
C GLY A 48 -4.65 -4.55 15.25
N PRO A 49 -5.72 -4.55 16.05
CA PRO A 49 -6.93 -3.82 15.70
C PRO A 49 -6.69 -2.30 15.77
N LEU A 50 -7.25 -1.56 14.83
CA LEU A 50 -7.29 -0.11 14.89
C LEU A 50 -8.46 0.33 15.80
N LEU A 51 -8.12 0.95 16.92
CA LEU A 51 -9.13 1.34 17.93
C LEU A 51 -10.12 2.36 17.35
N GLY A 52 -11.41 2.12 17.59
CA GLY A 52 -12.48 3.00 17.14
C GLY A 52 -12.84 2.89 15.64
N VAL A 53 -12.19 2.00 14.90
CA VAL A 53 -12.48 1.76 13.48
C VAL A 53 -12.89 0.30 13.27
N PRO A 54 -14.17 0.01 13.00
CA PRO A 54 -14.63 -1.36 12.72
C PRO A 54 -13.84 -1.97 11.54
N ASN A 55 -13.31 -3.19 11.74
CA ASN A 55 -12.46 -3.89 10.77
C ASN A 55 -11.19 -3.13 10.35
N GLY A 56 -10.82 -2.06 11.05
CA GLY A 56 -9.57 -1.35 10.84
C GLY A 56 -8.39 -2.14 11.44
N THR A 57 -7.22 -1.99 10.83
CA THR A 57 -5.99 -2.66 11.24
C THR A 57 -4.88 -1.64 11.46
N SER A 58 -4.20 -1.72 12.61
CA SER A 58 -2.93 -1.04 12.83
C SER A 58 -1.79 -2.02 12.61
N ARG A 59 -0.74 -1.58 11.93
CA ARG A 59 0.46 -2.36 11.65
C ARG A 59 1.71 -1.61 12.06
N VAL A 60 2.59 -2.29 12.78
CA VAL A 60 3.95 -1.79 13.06
C VAL A 60 4.92 -2.61 12.25
N VAL A 61 5.74 -1.95 11.44
CA VAL A 61 6.76 -2.58 10.60
C VAL A 61 8.13 -2.09 11.04
N PHE A 62 9.05 -3.03 11.21
CA PHE A 62 10.48 -2.74 11.28
C PHE A 62 11.12 -3.06 9.93
N SER A 63 11.88 -2.11 9.37
CA SER A 63 12.53 -2.27 8.07
C SER A 63 13.97 -1.79 8.08
N GLU A 64 14.80 -2.51 7.32
CA GLU A 64 16.18 -2.14 6.97
C GLU A 64 16.33 -2.11 5.44
N PRO A 65 16.11 -0.95 4.80
CA PRO A 65 16.23 -0.84 3.36
C PRO A 65 17.71 -0.79 2.94
N ASP A 66 18.02 -1.40 1.79
CA ASP A 66 19.31 -1.20 1.13
C ASP A 66 19.27 0.11 0.32
N LEU A 67 19.64 1.21 0.95
CA LEU A 67 19.60 2.53 0.33
C LEU A 67 20.96 2.93 -0.26
N LYS A 68 20.96 3.33 -1.51
CA LYS A 68 22.12 3.96 -2.15
C LYS A 68 22.28 5.41 -1.67
N VAL A 69 22.94 5.58 -0.52
CA VAL A 69 23.10 6.91 0.09
C VAL A 69 24.15 7.74 -0.65
N PRO A 70 23.81 8.97 -1.10
CA PRO A 70 24.77 9.88 -1.70
C PRO A 70 25.95 10.17 -0.79
N LYS A 71 27.17 10.35 -1.36
CA LYS A 71 28.40 10.55 -0.59
C LYS A 71 28.30 11.66 0.46
N PHE A 72 27.64 12.77 0.13
CA PHE A 72 27.48 13.92 1.02
C PHE A 72 26.53 13.66 2.21
N LEU A 73 25.62 12.67 2.08
CA LEU A 73 24.70 12.25 3.14
C LEU A 73 25.24 11.09 3.99
N LYS A 74 26.30 10.39 3.55
CA LYS A 74 26.80 9.19 4.24
C LYS A 74 27.07 9.41 5.73
N LYS A 75 27.60 10.56 6.12
CA LYS A 75 27.86 10.88 7.53
C LYS A 75 26.59 10.98 8.37
N TRP A 76 25.45 11.29 7.74
CA TRP A 76 24.17 11.54 8.41
C TRP A 76 23.20 10.36 8.34
N VAL A 77 23.30 9.55 7.29
CA VAL A 77 22.34 8.48 6.98
C VAL A 77 22.90 7.09 7.24
N GLN A 78 24.21 6.90 7.24
CA GLN A 78 24.84 5.56 7.40
C GLN A 78 24.47 4.82 8.69
N LYS A 79 24.00 5.54 9.73
CA LYS A 79 23.46 4.97 10.99
C LYS A 79 21.94 4.95 11.04
N ALA A 80 21.25 5.43 10.00
CA ALA A 80 19.80 5.66 9.98
C ALA A 80 19.10 4.79 8.92
N GLN A 81 19.66 3.64 8.56
CA GLN A 81 19.06 2.80 7.52
C GLN A 81 17.84 2.02 8.04
N SER A 82 17.73 1.81 9.35
CA SER A 82 16.55 1.15 9.91
C SER A 82 15.50 2.18 10.36
N TYR A 83 14.23 1.82 10.19
CA TYR A 83 13.11 2.63 10.62
C TYR A 83 11.96 1.75 11.10
N ASN A 84 11.11 2.33 11.93
CA ASN A 84 9.78 1.80 12.20
C ASN A 84 8.76 2.55 11.34
N GLU A 85 7.80 1.81 10.81
CA GLU A 85 6.64 2.32 10.15
C GLU A 85 5.40 1.97 10.98
N TYR A 86 4.58 2.96 11.26
CA TYR A 86 3.30 2.82 11.94
C TYR A 86 2.21 3.11 10.93
N SER A 87 1.46 2.10 10.54
CA SER A 87 0.42 2.21 9.51
C SER A 87 -0.95 1.87 10.07
N ASP A 88 -1.92 2.73 9.80
CA ASP A 88 -3.33 2.51 10.08
C ASP A 88 -4.10 2.30 8.77
N PHE A 89 -4.80 1.18 8.69
CA PHE A 89 -5.58 0.76 7.54
C PHE A 89 -7.07 0.96 7.84
N TYR A 90 -7.71 1.80 7.05
CA TYR A 90 -9.13 2.10 7.12
C TYR A 90 -9.84 1.34 5.99
N PRO A 91 -10.68 0.35 6.31
CA PRO A 91 -11.41 -0.42 5.31
C PRO A 91 -12.36 0.50 4.52
N PRO A 92 -12.82 0.07 3.35
CA PRO A 92 -13.82 0.80 2.60
C PRO A 92 -15.06 0.96 3.48
N LYS A 93 -15.56 2.17 3.62
CA LYS A 93 -16.88 2.39 4.19
C LYS A 93 -17.85 1.69 3.24
N LEU A 94 -18.45 0.59 3.68
CA LEU A 94 -19.69 0.09 3.10
C LEU A 94 -20.64 1.29 3.12
N GLY A 95 -21.10 1.72 1.95
CA GLY A 95 -21.95 2.89 1.87
C GLY A 95 -22.99 2.78 2.97
N ASP A 96 -23.01 3.74 3.85
CA ASP A 96 -24.19 4.04 4.61
C ASP A 96 -25.23 4.21 3.50
N ASP A 97 -26.15 3.22 3.39
CA ASP A 97 -27.36 3.40 2.60
C ASP A 97 -28.11 4.53 3.32
N GLY A 98 -27.56 5.74 3.15
CA GLY A 98 -28.04 6.93 3.78
C GLY A 98 -29.51 7.02 3.48
N ASP A 99 -30.32 7.06 4.54
CA ASP A 99 -31.66 7.61 4.49
C ASP A 99 -31.59 8.87 3.64
N GLY A 100 -31.74 8.68 2.34
CA GLY A 100 -31.71 9.73 1.34
C GLY A 100 -32.96 10.54 1.57
N ASP A 101 -32.77 11.73 2.08
CA ASP A 101 -33.71 12.82 1.86
C ASP A 101 -34.03 12.82 0.35
N GLU A 102 -35.25 12.36 0.01
CA GLU A 102 -35.76 12.31 -1.35
C GLU A 102 -35.99 13.74 -1.88
N GLY A 103 -34.89 14.37 -2.28
CA GLY A 103 -34.90 15.55 -3.12
C GLY A 103 -35.22 15.11 -4.56
N GLU A 104 -36.49 15.19 -4.93
CA GLU A 104 -36.97 15.14 -6.32
C GLU A 104 -36.23 16.20 -7.17
N ASP A 105 -35.15 15.82 -7.81
CA ASP A 105 -34.76 16.51 -9.04
C ASP A 105 -34.06 15.53 -10.00
N GLY A 106 -34.72 15.35 -11.16
CA GLY A 106 -34.44 14.32 -12.17
C GLY A 106 -33.16 14.53 -12.97
N GLY A 107 -32.00 14.32 -12.36
CA GLY A 107 -30.70 14.30 -13.01
C GLY A 107 -30.17 12.87 -13.09
N LYS A 108 -30.27 12.21 -14.26
CA LYS A 108 -29.65 10.92 -14.58
C LYS A 108 -28.12 11.02 -14.54
N GLY A 109 -27.54 10.89 -13.37
CA GLY A 109 -26.13 10.74 -13.15
C GLY A 109 -25.98 10.06 -11.80
N ALA A 110 -26.09 8.72 -11.77
CA ALA A 110 -25.87 7.95 -10.54
C ALA A 110 -24.48 8.27 -10.02
N ASN A 111 -24.38 9.18 -9.04
CA ASN A 111 -23.22 9.34 -8.18
C ASN A 111 -23.09 8.05 -7.35
N ARG A 112 -22.55 6.99 -7.98
CA ARG A 112 -22.13 5.80 -7.28
C ARG A 112 -21.13 6.26 -6.23
N ALA A 113 -21.50 6.19 -4.96
CA ALA A 113 -20.60 6.48 -3.86
C ALA A 113 -19.31 5.68 -4.08
N ARG A 114 -18.22 6.38 -4.41
CA ARG A 114 -16.93 5.74 -4.73
C ARG A 114 -16.42 5.11 -3.44
N THR A 115 -16.39 3.79 -3.42
CA THR A 115 -15.78 3.04 -2.31
C THR A 115 -14.34 3.48 -2.16
N THR A 116 -13.99 4.09 -1.04
CA THR A 116 -12.64 4.56 -0.76
C THR A 116 -12.12 3.89 0.49
N SER A 117 -11.01 3.19 0.38
CA SER A 117 -10.23 2.74 1.52
C SER A 117 -8.94 3.55 1.62
N LYS A 118 -8.33 3.58 2.80
CA LYS A 118 -7.21 4.45 3.09
C LYS A 118 -6.16 3.74 3.95
N ARG A 119 -4.89 4.06 3.72
CA ARG A 119 -3.79 3.76 4.62
C ARG A 119 -3.09 5.06 5.01
N GLU A 120 -2.87 5.26 6.29
CA GLU A 120 -2.03 6.32 6.84
C GLU A 120 -0.80 5.71 7.48
N CYS A 121 0.35 6.30 7.25
CA CYS A 121 1.62 5.78 7.73
C CYS A 121 2.50 6.90 8.23
N VAL A 122 3.15 6.67 9.36
CA VAL A 122 4.22 7.51 9.91
C VAL A 122 5.50 6.70 9.94
N VAL A 123 6.55 7.22 9.32
CA VAL A 123 7.88 6.60 9.30
C VAL A 123 8.77 7.28 10.33
N VAL A 124 9.30 6.47 11.25
CA VAL A 124 10.18 6.94 12.33
C VAL A 124 11.55 6.28 12.17
N PRO A 125 12.58 7.01 11.70
CA PRO A 125 13.93 6.47 11.61
C PRO A 125 14.52 6.24 12.99
N HIS A 126 15.33 5.20 13.16
CA HIS A 126 15.98 4.92 14.45
C HIS A 126 17.01 5.99 14.83
N VAL A 127 17.59 6.67 13.86
CA VAL A 127 18.53 7.77 14.09
C VAL A 127 17.98 9.07 13.54
N GLY A 128 17.91 10.09 14.37
CA GLY A 128 17.41 11.40 13.97
C GLY A 128 15.88 11.53 13.95
N ALA A 129 15.16 10.67 14.66
CA ALA A 129 13.69 10.69 14.75
C ALA A 129 13.12 12.07 15.17
N ASN A 130 13.82 12.80 16.02
CA ASN A 130 13.44 14.15 16.46
C ASN A 130 13.71 15.24 15.41
N ARG A 131 14.39 14.93 14.32
CA ARG A 131 14.77 15.87 13.24
C ARG A 131 14.11 15.57 11.91
N MET A 132 13.38 14.48 11.80
CA MET A 132 12.70 14.09 10.58
C MET A 132 11.25 13.70 10.87
N THR A 133 10.36 14.23 10.07
CA THR A 133 8.97 13.79 9.99
C THR A 133 8.74 13.28 8.58
N MET A 134 8.27 12.06 8.44
CA MET A 134 7.85 11.49 7.16
C MET A 134 6.52 10.81 7.34
N THR A 135 5.55 11.19 6.51
CA THR A 135 4.25 10.54 6.46
C THR A 135 3.96 10.08 5.05
N PHE A 136 3.19 9.02 4.97
CA PHE A 136 2.76 8.41 3.73
C PHE A 136 1.27 8.10 3.83
N THR A 137 0.47 8.62 2.91
CA THR A 137 -0.98 8.36 2.87
C THR A 137 -1.34 7.79 1.52
N GLU A 138 -2.05 6.68 1.51
CA GLU A 138 -2.56 6.05 0.30
C GLU A 138 -4.08 6.02 0.32
N TYR A 139 -4.67 6.35 -0.82
CA TYR A 139 -6.10 6.25 -1.07
C TYR A 139 -6.32 5.23 -2.18
N TYR A 140 -7.22 4.30 -1.97
CA TYR A 140 -7.59 3.27 -2.92
C TYR A 140 -9.03 3.54 -3.37
N THR A 141 -9.18 4.00 -4.60
CA THR A 141 -10.46 4.43 -5.15
C THR A 141 -10.78 3.71 -6.45
N GLU A 142 -12.05 3.66 -6.82
CA GLU A 142 -12.44 3.14 -8.13
C GLU A 142 -11.94 4.10 -9.23
N HIS A 143 -11.23 3.55 -10.23
CA HIS A 143 -10.79 4.31 -11.39
C HIS A 143 -12.01 4.63 -12.27
N GLU A 144 -12.03 5.79 -12.94
CA GLU A 144 -13.15 6.22 -13.78
C GLU A 144 -13.48 5.26 -14.94
N GLU A 145 -12.48 4.54 -15.47
CA GLU A 145 -12.66 3.50 -16.48
C GLU A 145 -13.04 2.13 -15.91
N SER A 146 -13.27 2.03 -14.59
CA SER A 146 -13.62 0.77 -13.95
C SER A 146 -15.01 0.32 -14.35
N THR A 147 -15.16 -0.98 -14.59
CA THR A 147 -16.44 -1.62 -14.89
C THR A 147 -16.60 -2.89 -14.07
N ALA A 148 -17.82 -3.40 -13.90
CA ALA A 148 -18.07 -4.66 -13.19
C ALA A 148 -17.33 -5.86 -13.82
N ARG A 149 -17.03 -5.83 -15.14
CA ARG A 149 -16.29 -6.90 -15.85
C ARG A 149 -14.78 -6.66 -15.86
N ASN A 150 -14.35 -5.43 -15.74
CA ASN A 150 -12.95 -5.02 -15.74
C ASN A 150 -12.74 -3.99 -14.62
N PRO A 151 -12.68 -4.44 -13.35
CA PRO A 151 -12.50 -3.55 -12.22
C PRO A 151 -11.09 -2.93 -12.26
N LYS A 152 -11.01 -1.65 -11.97
CA LYS A 152 -9.75 -0.91 -11.88
C LYS A 152 -9.68 -0.11 -10.58
N CYS A 153 -8.56 -0.22 -9.88
CA CYS A 153 -8.23 0.57 -8.71
C CYS A 153 -7.29 1.71 -9.09
N LEU A 154 -7.61 2.92 -8.69
CA LEU A 154 -6.70 4.06 -8.69
C LEU A 154 -6.08 4.17 -7.30
N VAL A 155 -4.77 4.08 -7.23
CA VAL A 155 -3.97 4.32 -6.01
C VAL A 155 -3.37 5.71 -6.09
N ARG A 156 -3.72 6.56 -5.12
CA ARG A 156 -3.12 7.87 -4.93
C ARG A 156 -2.27 7.83 -3.67
N SER A 157 -0.97 7.98 -3.83
CA SER A 157 0.01 8.00 -2.74
C SER A 157 0.52 9.41 -2.51
N GLU A 158 0.41 9.91 -1.29
CA GLU A 158 0.90 11.21 -0.88
C GLU A 158 2.06 11.02 0.11
N VAL A 159 3.20 11.58 -0.20
CA VAL A 159 4.39 11.52 0.65
C VAL A 159 4.71 12.93 1.13
N PHE A 160 4.86 13.10 2.44
CA PHE A 160 5.36 14.33 3.05
C PHE A 160 6.63 14.04 3.81
N VAL A 161 7.64 14.91 3.64
CA VAL A 161 8.92 14.82 4.33
C VAL A 161 9.35 16.21 4.84
N GLU A 162 9.68 16.30 6.11
CA GLU A 162 10.32 17.47 6.71
C GLU A 162 11.60 17.04 7.43
N VAL A 163 12.72 17.67 7.09
CA VAL A 163 14.01 17.43 7.74
C VAL A 163 14.53 18.70 8.39
N ARG A 164 14.58 18.70 9.71
CA ARG A 164 15.06 19.84 10.53
C ARG A 164 16.58 19.78 10.71
N ALA A 165 17.30 19.98 9.62
CA ALA A 165 18.75 20.00 9.61
C ALA A 165 19.26 21.27 8.87
N PRO A 166 19.89 22.22 9.56
CA PRO A 166 20.46 23.39 8.91
C PRO A 166 21.38 23.02 7.76
N LEU A 167 21.34 23.77 6.67
CA LEU A 167 22.17 23.64 5.47
C LEU A 167 21.91 22.41 4.58
N ILE A 168 21.43 21.28 5.13
CA ILE A 168 21.29 20.03 4.38
C ILE A 168 19.84 19.52 4.33
N GLY A 169 18.93 20.05 5.17
CA GLY A 169 17.55 19.57 5.30
C GLY A 169 16.85 19.46 3.95
N SER A 170 16.82 20.55 3.19
CA SER A 170 16.15 20.58 1.87
C SER A 170 16.75 19.58 0.84
N LYS A 171 18.07 19.33 0.91
CA LYS A 171 18.71 18.33 0.05
C LYS A 171 18.35 16.90 0.49
N MET A 172 18.24 16.68 1.80
CA MET A 172 17.78 15.40 2.34
C MET A 172 16.32 15.13 1.98
N GLU A 173 15.45 16.12 2.15
CA GLU A 173 14.03 16.02 1.73
C GLU A 173 13.92 15.62 0.27
N GLN A 174 14.65 16.28 -0.62
CA GLN A 174 14.61 15.97 -2.04
C GLN A 174 15.14 14.56 -2.35
N TRP A 175 16.21 14.15 -1.68
CA TRP A 175 16.74 12.78 -1.84
C TRP A 175 15.75 11.74 -1.33
N ILE A 176 15.10 11.97 -0.18
CA ILE A 176 14.09 11.04 0.37
C ILE A 176 12.91 10.94 -0.59
N LEU A 177 12.39 12.05 -1.12
CA LEU A 177 11.28 12.04 -2.07
C LEU A 177 11.64 11.29 -3.36
N ASN A 178 12.82 11.54 -3.92
CA ASN A 178 13.29 10.80 -5.12
C ASN A 178 13.40 9.29 -4.84
N THR A 179 13.96 8.92 -3.69
CA THR A 179 14.05 7.50 -3.28
C THR A 179 12.67 6.89 -3.05
N SER A 180 11.75 7.64 -2.45
CA SER A 180 10.36 7.19 -2.26
C SER A 180 9.67 6.95 -3.59
N ARG A 181 9.87 7.83 -4.59
CA ARG A 181 9.35 7.66 -5.95
C ARG A 181 9.85 6.35 -6.57
N GLU A 182 11.18 6.15 -6.57
CA GLU A 182 11.78 4.91 -7.09
C GLU A 182 11.19 3.67 -6.41
N LYS A 183 11.04 3.71 -5.08
CA LYS A 183 10.47 2.59 -4.32
C LYS A 183 8.98 2.34 -4.58
N VAL A 184 8.19 3.38 -4.80
CA VAL A 184 6.79 3.25 -5.23
C VAL A 184 6.72 2.60 -6.61
N GLU A 185 7.54 3.06 -7.57
CA GLU A 185 7.59 2.48 -8.92
C GLU A 185 8.03 1.01 -8.92
N GLU A 186 9.07 0.65 -8.13
CA GLU A 186 9.53 -0.74 -7.96
C GLU A 186 8.42 -1.63 -7.36
N ARG A 187 7.75 -1.16 -6.30
CA ARG A 187 6.63 -1.86 -5.68
C ARG A 187 5.49 -2.08 -6.66
N ASP A 188 5.09 -1.04 -7.35
CA ASP A 188 3.96 -1.08 -8.28
C ASP A 188 4.23 -2.01 -9.46
N ALA A 189 5.46 -2.02 -9.98
CA ALA A 189 5.89 -2.97 -11.00
C ALA A 189 5.85 -4.42 -10.50
N PHE A 190 6.24 -4.64 -9.23
CA PHE A 190 6.19 -5.97 -8.62
C PHE A 190 4.74 -6.44 -8.44
N VAL A 191 3.87 -5.59 -7.90
CA VAL A 191 2.45 -5.88 -7.69
C VAL A 191 1.76 -6.22 -9.02
N ARG A 192 2.04 -5.47 -10.09
CA ARG A 192 1.50 -5.78 -11.43
C ARG A 192 1.89 -7.18 -11.88
N ARG A 193 3.18 -7.55 -11.79
CA ARG A 193 3.64 -8.90 -12.13
C ARG A 193 2.95 -10.00 -11.29
N MET A 194 2.71 -9.75 -10.00
CA MET A 194 2.00 -10.69 -9.14
C MET A 194 0.54 -10.88 -9.59
N LEU A 195 -0.15 -9.78 -9.89
CA LEU A 195 -1.53 -9.82 -10.36
C LEU A 195 -1.66 -10.52 -11.72
N GLU A 196 -0.74 -10.28 -12.66
CA GLU A 196 -0.67 -10.97 -13.94
C GLU A 196 -0.49 -12.48 -13.78
N LYS A 197 0.49 -12.92 -12.97
CA LYS A 197 0.71 -14.34 -12.65
C LYS A 197 -0.53 -14.99 -12.02
N SER A 198 -1.25 -14.24 -11.20
CA SER A 198 -2.49 -14.73 -10.58
C SER A 198 -3.63 -14.89 -11.60
N LYS A 199 -3.76 -13.95 -12.55
CA LYS A 199 -4.72 -14.03 -13.66
C LYS A 199 -4.43 -15.24 -14.57
N GLU A 200 -3.17 -15.48 -14.93
CA GLU A 200 -2.75 -16.63 -15.74
C GLU A 200 -3.08 -17.98 -15.06
N LYS A 201 -2.82 -18.07 -13.75
CA LYS A 201 -3.16 -19.29 -12.98
C LYS A 201 -4.68 -19.52 -12.95
N ARG A 202 -5.48 -18.46 -12.76
CA ARG A 202 -6.96 -18.54 -12.81
C ARG A 202 -7.46 -18.90 -14.21
N GLY A 203 -6.82 -18.41 -15.27
CA GLY A 203 -7.14 -18.76 -16.66
C GLY A 203 -6.88 -20.23 -16.98
N LYS A 204 -5.75 -20.77 -16.52
CA LYS A 204 -5.39 -22.19 -16.70
C LYS A 204 -6.28 -23.14 -15.90
N SER A 205 -6.70 -22.75 -14.69
CA SER A 205 -7.62 -23.57 -13.88
C SER A 205 -9.03 -23.63 -14.46
N LYS A 206 -9.55 -22.54 -15.03
CA LYS A 206 -10.85 -22.54 -15.73
C LYS A 206 -10.87 -23.46 -16.95
N GLY A 207 -9.72 -23.65 -17.60
CA GLY A 207 -9.56 -24.64 -18.67
C GLY A 207 -9.64 -26.09 -18.19
N LEU A 208 -9.25 -26.36 -16.94
CA LEU A 208 -9.27 -27.69 -16.31
C LEU A 208 -10.60 -27.97 -15.58
N GLU A 209 -11.31 -26.96 -15.09
CA GLU A 209 -12.62 -27.10 -14.41
C GLU A 209 -13.77 -27.49 -15.33
N LYS A 210 -13.63 -27.41 -16.66
CA LYS A 210 -14.56 -28.11 -17.57
C LYS A 210 -14.53 -29.65 -17.40
N ARG A 211 -13.65 -30.19 -16.53
CA ARG A 211 -13.50 -31.63 -16.25
C ARG A 211 -13.63 -32.06 -14.80
N GLY A 212 -14.07 -31.25 -13.86
CA GLY A 212 -14.24 -31.75 -12.48
C GLY A 212 -14.48 -30.67 -11.43
N LYS A 213 -15.63 -30.73 -10.84
CA LYS A 213 -16.08 -29.98 -9.65
C LYS A 213 -15.02 -29.93 -8.54
N ASN A 214 -14.72 -28.81 -7.93
CA ASN A 214 -15.00 -28.48 -6.53
C ASN A 214 -14.11 -27.42 -5.89
N GLU A 215 -14.71 -26.54 -5.20
CA GLU A 215 -14.54 -25.85 -3.89
C GLU A 215 -13.22 -25.95 -3.08
N LYS A 216 -12.13 -26.45 -3.61
CA LYS A 216 -10.88 -26.68 -2.84
C LYS A 216 -9.93 -25.46 -2.77
N TRP A 217 -10.24 -24.36 -3.45
CA TRP A 217 -9.29 -23.25 -3.60
C TRP A 217 -9.37 -22.19 -2.50
N ARG A 218 -10.54 -21.98 -1.91
CA ARG A 218 -10.68 -21.07 -0.76
C ARG A 218 -9.95 -21.54 0.50
N ARG A 219 -9.75 -22.87 0.66
CA ARG A 219 -9.10 -23.42 1.86
C ARG A 219 -7.56 -23.51 1.80
N LYS A 220 -6.95 -23.40 0.62
CA LYS A 220 -5.50 -23.59 0.48
C LYS A 220 -4.68 -22.33 0.64
N PHE A 221 -5.29 -21.15 0.57
CA PHE A 221 -4.64 -19.87 0.90
C PHE A 221 -4.76 -19.48 2.38
N TYR A 222 -5.72 -20.09 3.11
CA TYR A 222 -5.96 -19.77 4.53
C TYR A 222 -5.51 -20.84 5.51
N SER A 223 -4.84 -21.90 5.06
CA SER A 223 -4.45 -23.02 5.92
C SER A 223 -2.97 -23.39 5.87
N SER A 224 -2.06 -22.46 5.69
CA SER A 224 -0.67 -22.68 6.09
C SER A 224 -0.47 -22.15 7.51
N GLN A 225 -0.89 -22.98 8.48
CA GLN A 225 -0.39 -22.89 9.83
C GLN A 225 1.14 -22.99 9.80
N TRP A 226 1.78 -21.96 10.27
CA TRP A 226 3.14 -22.01 10.79
C TRP A 226 3.05 -21.60 12.25
N PHE A 227 2.78 -22.59 13.09
CA PHE A 227 3.18 -22.59 14.49
C PHE A 227 3.94 -23.90 14.73
N GLU A 228 5.24 -23.79 14.81
CA GLU A 228 6.13 -24.50 15.71
C GLU A 228 7.40 -23.65 15.89
#